data_d2eba54ed1946cb0731e84757c2a6d39
#
_entry.id   d2eba54ed1946cb0731e84757c2a6d39
#
_cell.length_a   1.000
_cell.length_b   1.000
_cell.length_c   1.000
_cell.angle_alpha   90.00
_cell.angle_beta   90.00
_cell.angle_gamma   90.00
#
_symmetry.space_group_name_H-M   'P 1'
#
loop_
_entity.id
_entity.type
_entity.pdbx_description
1 polymer ?
#
loop_
_entity_poly.entity_id
_entity_poly.type
_entity_poly.pdbx_seq_one_letter_code
_entity_poly.pdbx_strand_id
1 'polypeptide(L)'
;MALKFSNKSLVPMTILDRILPDVRRELDAARALVPLEEMVERAAAAPPVRDFAAALSGPGFGLIAEVKRRSPSMGEMRPENAEAAEQVYQVSPLVRAVSVLTNQAHFGSGMEDLERIAAKSTKPVLRKDFILDPYQIYAARAAGADAVLLMANVLTQEQMGQLYHVVLSLGMSALFEVHEKLEIEALPDHAQIVGINSRKFKSQEGFVAAGQSSDEDFTLDFSSFELASHLPSGSIRVAESGVTPATVAPLARHFDAALVGTSLLRDPRGVSESLEEFARALAGIGV
;
A
#
# COMPACT_ATOMS: atom_id res chain seq x y z
N MET A 1 37.69 -13.19 -39.84
CA MET A 1 36.42 -13.70 -39.28
C MET A 1 36.15 -12.90 -38.00
N ALA A 2 35.35 -11.85 -38.08
CA ALA A 2 35.12 -10.92 -36.98
C ALA A 2 33.90 -11.38 -36.18
N LEU A 3 34.11 -11.69 -34.89
CA LEU A 3 33.05 -12.01 -33.94
C LEU A 3 32.19 -10.76 -33.71
N LYS A 4 30.93 -10.80 -34.21
CA LYS A 4 29.93 -9.83 -33.85
C LYS A 4 29.53 -10.06 -32.40
N PHE A 5 29.96 -9.18 -31.47
CA PHE A 5 29.36 -9.08 -30.16
C PHE A 5 27.92 -8.60 -30.34
N SER A 6 26.98 -9.46 -29.99
CA SER A 6 25.57 -9.12 -29.88
C SER A 6 25.41 -8.07 -28.79
N ASN A 7 25.03 -6.86 -29.19
CA ASN A 7 24.58 -5.81 -28.27
C ASN A 7 23.29 -6.30 -27.61
N LYS A 8 23.36 -6.93 -26.43
CA LYS A 8 22.18 -7.11 -25.58
C LYS A 8 21.76 -5.68 -25.20
N SER A 9 20.65 -5.22 -25.74
CA SER A 9 19.98 -4.02 -25.30
C SER A 9 19.77 -4.14 -23.77
N LEU A 10 20.45 -3.29 -23.02
CA LEU A 10 20.22 -3.16 -21.58
C LEU A 10 18.78 -2.67 -21.43
N VAL A 11 17.88 -3.55 -21.02
CA VAL A 11 16.53 -3.16 -20.55
C VAL A 11 16.74 -2.24 -19.37
N PRO A 12 16.19 -1.02 -19.37
CA PRO A 12 16.38 -0.11 -18.25
C PRO A 12 15.78 -0.74 -16.98
N MET A 13 16.56 -0.73 -15.90
CA MET A 13 16.13 -1.24 -14.59
C MET A 13 14.92 -0.43 -14.07
N THR A 14 13.87 -1.12 -13.71
CA THR A 14 12.69 -0.51 -13.08
C THR A 14 12.96 -0.17 -11.61
N ILE A 15 12.11 0.62 -11.00
CA ILE A 15 12.19 0.89 -9.55
C ILE A 15 12.03 -0.40 -8.73
N LEU A 16 11.20 -1.34 -9.18
CA LEU A 16 10.99 -2.63 -8.53
C LEU A 16 12.25 -3.49 -8.58
N ASP A 17 13.02 -3.44 -9.68
CA ASP A 17 14.30 -4.16 -9.79
C ASP A 17 15.34 -3.68 -8.78
N ARG A 18 15.18 -2.47 -8.25
CA ARG A 18 16.04 -1.92 -7.18
C ARG A 18 15.52 -2.28 -5.79
N ILE A 19 14.20 -2.19 -5.58
CA ILE A 19 13.60 -2.38 -4.27
C ILE A 19 13.54 -3.87 -3.88
N LEU A 20 13.11 -4.76 -4.78
CA LEU A 20 12.87 -6.16 -4.44
C LEU A 20 14.12 -6.93 -3.96
N PRO A 21 15.35 -6.70 -4.50
CA PRO A 21 16.56 -7.27 -3.92
C PRO A 21 16.83 -6.83 -2.48
N ASP A 22 16.52 -5.55 -2.15
CA ASP A 22 16.68 -5.04 -0.79
C ASP A 22 15.68 -5.71 0.15
N VAL A 23 14.42 -5.83 -0.26
CA VAL A 23 13.38 -6.52 0.51
C VAL A 23 13.77 -7.98 0.80
N ARG A 24 14.33 -8.70 -0.19
CA ARG A 24 14.79 -10.08 0.02
C ARG A 24 15.94 -10.15 1.03
N ARG A 25 16.92 -9.22 0.96
CA ARG A 25 18.00 -9.18 1.95
C ARG A 25 17.50 -8.85 3.35
N GLU A 26 16.58 -7.92 3.49
CA GLU A 26 15.97 -7.59 4.77
C GLU A 26 15.18 -8.78 5.34
N LEU A 27 14.46 -9.52 4.50
CA LEU A 27 13.75 -10.73 4.87
C LEU A 27 14.71 -11.83 5.38
N ASP A 28 15.81 -12.09 4.64
CA ASP A 28 16.80 -13.08 5.02
C ASP A 28 17.47 -12.72 6.35
N ALA A 29 17.79 -11.44 6.54
CA ALA A 29 18.35 -10.94 7.79
C ALA A 29 17.35 -11.07 8.96
N ALA A 30 16.09 -10.75 8.74
CA ALA A 30 15.04 -10.89 9.76
C ALA A 30 14.84 -12.35 10.19
N ARG A 31 14.84 -13.28 9.23
CA ARG A 31 14.74 -14.73 9.50
C ARG A 31 15.93 -15.30 10.28
N ALA A 32 17.12 -14.75 10.02
CA ALA A 32 18.32 -15.15 10.75
C ALA A 32 18.29 -14.67 12.21
N LEU A 33 17.63 -13.54 12.49
CA LEU A 33 17.47 -13.00 13.84
C LEU A 33 16.33 -13.65 14.62
N VAL A 34 15.19 -13.90 13.96
CA VAL A 34 14.00 -14.52 14.57
C VAL A 34 13.53 -15.63 13.64
N PRO A 35 13.68 -16.92 14.03
CA PRO A 35 13.18 -18.05 13.25
C PRO A 35 11.66 -17.99 13.02
N LEU A 36 11.18 -18.65 11.96
CA LEU A 36 9.76 -18.64 11.58
C LEU A 36 8.86 -19.10 12.70
N GLU A 37 9.25 -20.18 13.39
CA GLU A 37 8.46 -20.76 14.50
C GLU A 37 8.23 -19.74 15.61
N GLU A 38 9.27 -19.01 16.01
CA GLU A 38 9.18 -17.96 17.01
C GLU A 38 8.34 -16.77 16.49
N MET A 39 8.45 -16.43 15.20
CA MET A 39 7.66 -15.35 14.60
C MET A 39 6.16 -15.72 14.58
N VAL A 40 5.81 -16.99 14.32
CA VAL A 40 4.44 -17.50 14.40
C VAL A 40 3.89 -17.39 15.83
N GLU A 41 4.68 -17.73 16.85
CA GLU A 41 4.30 -17.59 18.26
C GLU A 41 4.05 -16.12 18.63
N ARG A 42 4.94 -15.21 18.20
CA ARG A 42 4.77 -13.77 18.41
C ARG A 42 3.49 -13.24 17.73
N ALA A 43 3.21 -13.68 16.51
CA ALA A 43 1.99 -13.31 15.79
C ALA A 43 0.72 -13.81 16.52
N ALA A 44 0.75 -15.03 17.06
CA ALA A 44 -0.36 -15.59 17.83
C ALA A 44 -0.58 -14.87 19.16
N ALA A 45 0.47 -14.34 19.78
CA ALA A 45 0.41 -13.57 21.03
C ALA A 45 0.00 -12.10 20.83
N ALA A 46 -0.08 -11.61 19.59
CA ALA A 46 -0.44 -10.22 19.33
C ALA A 46 -1.90 -9.89 19.70
N PRO A 47 -2.23 -8.63 20.05
CA PRO A 47 -3.60 -8.21 20.38
C PRO A 47 -4.61 -8.59 19.29
N PRO A 48 -5.92 -8.69 19.57
CA PRO A 48 -6.94 -9.00 18.56
C PRO A 48 -6.86 -8.08 17.34
N VAL A 49 -7.14 -8.64 16.16
CA VAL A 49 -7.18 -7.89 14.90
C VAL A 49 -8.34 -6.91 14.92
N ARG A 50 -8.10 -5.66 14.53
CA ARG A 50 -9.12 -4.65 14.24
C ARG A 50 -9.64 -4.88 12.83
N ASP A 51 -10.95 -4.87 12.65
CA ASP A 51 -11.57 -5.15 11.36
C ASP A 51 -11.32 -4.03 10.35
N PHE A 52 -10.32 -4.23 9.49
CA PHE A 52 -9.92 -3.28 8.46
C PHE A 52 -10.99 -3.13 7.37
N ALA A 53 -11.64 -4.22 6.97
CA ALA A 53 -12.68 -4.21 5.96
C ALA A 53 -13.94 -3.48 6.47
N ALA A 54 -14.39 -3.79 7.69
CA ALA A 54 -15.54 -3.10 8.29
C ALA A 54 -15.27 -1.60 8.49
N ALA A 55 -14.05 -1.22 8.85
CA ALA A 55 -13.69 0.20 8.98
C ALA A 55 -13.83 0.94 7.64
N LEU A 56 -13.45 0.33 6.52
CA LEU A 56 -13.56 0.93 5.19
C LEU A 56 -14.98 0.92 4.64
N SER A 57 -15.79 -0.07 5.03
CA SER A 57 -17.21 -0.21 4.61
C SER A 57 -18.17 0.72 5.36
N GLY A 58 -17.69 1.56 6.27
CA GLY A 58 -18.51 2.54 6.98
C GLY A 58 -19.22 3.52 6.03
N PRO A 59 -20.28 4.21 6.50
CA PRO A 59 -21.03 5.13 5.64
C PRO A 59 -20.13 6.28 5.14
N GLY A 60 -20.32 6.62 3.86
CA GLY A 60 -19.55 7.66 3.18
C GLY A 60 -18.13 7.25 2.82
N PHE A 61 -17.44 8.15 2.14
CA PHE A 61 -16.05 7.94 1.70
C PHE A 61 -15.05 8.10 2.84
N GLY A 62 -14.06 7.20 2.91
CA GLY A 62 -13.04 7.21 3.96
C GLY A 62 -11.61 7.38 3.44
N LEU A 63 -10.69 7.72 4.34
CA LEU A 63 -9.27 7.74 4.04
C LEU A 63 -8.51 6.63 4.78
N ILE A 64 -7.61 5.97 4.07
CA ILE A 64 -6.48 5.23 4.63
C ILE A 64 -5.32 6.23 4.65
N ALA A 65 -5.01 6.77 5.83
CA ALA A 65 -4.01 7.81 5.96
C ALA A 65 -2.61 7.21 6.17
N GLU A 66 -1.68 7.55 5.28
CA GLU A 66 -0.37 6.94 5.23
C GLU A 66 0.67 7.69 6.05
N VAL A 67 1.50 6.95 6.79
CA VAL A 67 2.69 7.44 7.50
C VAL A 67 3.93 6.98 6.76
N LYS A 68 4.78 7.93 6.39
CA LYS A 68 6.11 7.72 5.81
C LYS A 68 6.95 8.98 6.02
N ARG A 69 8.29 8.86 5.97
CA ARG A 69 9.20 10.01 6.13
C ARG A 69 9.71 10.53 4.80
N ARG A 70 9.75 9.68 3.76
CA ARG A 70 10.15 10.05 2.40
C ARG A 70 9.42 9.22 1.34
N SER A 71 9.56 9.64 0.11
CA SER A 71 9.04 8.92 -1.06
C SER A 71 10.09 8.96 -2.17
N PRO A 72 10.31 7.86 -2.89
CA PRO A 72 11.24 7.85 -4.02
C PRO A 72 10.94 8.91 -5.09
N SER A 73 9.66 9.24 -5.30
CA SER A 73 9.24 10.22 -6.30
C SER A 73 9.19 11.66 -5.82
N MET A 74 9.00 11.90 -4.52
CA MET A 74 8.71 13.24 -3.98
C MET A 74 9.73 13.70 -2.92
N GLY A 75 10.72 12.86 -2.59
CA GLY A 75 11.71 13.15 -1.57
C GLY A 75 11.13 13.13 -0.14
N GLU A 76 11.72 13.94 0.74
CA GLU A 76 11.37 13.99 2.16
C GLU A 76 9.97 14.57 2.39
N MET A 77 9.26 13.99 3.36
CA MET A 77 8.04 14.57 3.91
C MET A 77 8.41 15.65 4.93
N ARG A 78 7.47 16.51 5.30
CA ARG A 78 7.69 17.48 6.36
C ARG A 78 7.77 16.74 7.70
N PRO A 79 8.88 16.86 8.47
CA PRO A 79 9.04 16.13 9.73
C PRO A 79 7.91 16.43 10.72
N GLU A 80 7.51 17.70 10.83
CA GLU A 80 6.42 18.15 11.69
C GLU A 80 5.08 17.49 11.35
N ASN A 81 4.81 17.24 10.06
CA ASN A 81 3.60 16.55 9.62
C ASN A 81 3.68 15.06 9.90
N ALA A 82 4.84 14.43 9.70
CA ALA A 82 5.03 13.01 9.99
C ALA A 82 4.87 12.72 11.50
N GLU A 83 5.31 13.62 12.37
CA GLU A 83 5.13 13.52 13.82
C GLU A 83 3.67 13.75 14.24
N ALA A 84 3.03 14.80 13.68
CA ALA A 84 1.64 15.12 14.00
C ALA A 84 0.65 14.07 13.48
N ALA A 85 0.97 13.41 12.37
CA ALA A 85 0.10 12.44 11.68
C ALA A 85 -0.45 11.36 12.62
N GLU A 86 0.40 10.80 13.48
CA GLU A 86 0.01 9.71 14.39
C GLU A 86 -1.17 10.10 15.29
N GLN A 87 -1.16 11.31 15.83
CA GLN A 87 -2.25 11.78 16.69
C GLN A 87 -3.44 12.27 15.88
N VAL A 88 -3.20 13.04 14.84
CA VAL A 88 -4.25 13.65 14.00
C VAL A 88 -5.09 12.56 13.31
N TYR A 89 -4.45 11.49 12.82
CA TYR A 89 -5.17 10.39 12.18
C TYR A 89 -6.11 9.66 13.15
N GLN A 90 -5.75 9.54 14.44
CA GLN A 90 -6.61 8.87 15.41
C GLN A 90 -7.93 9.63 15.67
N VAL A 91 -7.87 10.95 15.71
CA VAL A 91 -9.05 11.77 16.08
C VAL A 91 -9.91 12.18 14.87
N SER A 92 -9.37 12.13 13.65
CA SER A 92 -10.12 12.51 12.46
C SER A 92 -11.19 11.47 12.10
N PRO A 93 -12.48 11.83 12.00
CA PRO A 93 -13.54 10.91 11.58
C PRO A 93 -13.42 10.48 10.12
N LEU A 94 -12.73 11.26 9.28
CA LEU A 94 -12.50 10.95 7.88
C LEU A 94 -11.50 9.81 7.69
N VAL A 95 -10.54 9.67 8.61
CA VAL A 95 -9.54 8.58 8.57
C VAL A 95 -10.16 7.31 9.12
N ARG A 96 -10.28 6.28 8.28
CA ARG A 96 -10.84 4.98 8.62
C ARG A 96 -9.78 3.97 9.05
N ALA A 97 -8.57 4.09 8.49
CA ALA A 97 -7.43 3.24 8.78
C ALA A 97 -6.11 4.00 8.64
N VAL A 98 -5.05 3.49 9.23
CA VAL A 98 -3.70 4.03 9.11
C VAL A 98 -2.85 3.08 8.28
N SER A 99 -2.13 3.59 7.30
CA SER A 99 -1.14 2.85 6.51
C SER A 99 0.27 3.24 6.97
N VAL A 100 1.14 2.25 7.19
CA VAL A 100 2.52 2.48 7.59
C VAL A 100 3.46 1.82 6.60
N LEU A 101 4.31 2.63 5.94
CA LEU A 101 5.40 2.12 5.12
C LEU A 101 6.44 1.48 6.03
N THR A 102 6.94 0.28 5.68
CA THR A 102 7.90 -0.45 6.52
C THR A 102 9.21 -0.77 5.82
N ASN A 103 9.47 -0.16 4.67
CA ASN A 103 10.75 -0.26 3.98
C ASN A 103 11.63 0.97 4.29
N GLN A 104 12.53 0.80 5.26
CA GLN A 104 13.40 1.87 5.78
C GLN A 104 14.27 2.48 4.68
N ALA A 105 14.83 1.64 3.81
CA ALA A 105 15.76 2.06 2.78
C ALA A 105 15.12 3.03 1.77
N HIS A 106 13.84 2.86 1.44
CA HIS A 106 13.18 3.61 0.37
C HIS A 106 12.15 4.63 0.88
N PHE A 107 11.55 4.41 2.06
CA PHE A 107 10.47 5.28 2.58
C PHE A 107 10.78 5.91 3.95
N GLY A 108 11.94 5.59 4.53
CA GLY A 108 12.40 6.19 5.78
C GLY A 108 11.65 5.75 7.03
N SER A 109 10.74 4.80 6.92
CA SER A 109 9.97 4.19 8.02
C SER A 109 10.14 2.68 8.00
N GLY A 110 10.11 2.03 9.17
CA GLY A 110 10.38 0.61 9.33
C GLY A 110 9.38 -0.13 10.19
N MET A 111 9.69 -1.39 10.52
CA MET A 111 8.84 -2.24 11.36
C MET A 111 8.63 -1.64 12.75
N GLU A 112 9.61 -0.92 13.29
CA GLU A 112 9.51 -0.22 14.59
C GLU A 112 8.43 0.88 14.57
N ASP A 113 8.28 1.59 13.43
CA ASP A 113 7.22 2.58 13.28
C ASP A 113 5.85 1.90 13.23
N LEU A 114 5.74 0.74 12.55
CA LEU A 114 4.51 -0.05 12.50
C LEU A 114 4.10 -0.50 13.91
N GLU A 115 5.01 -1.11 14.66
CA GLU A 115 4.76 -1.60 16.03
C GLU A 115 4.32 -0.46 16.95
N ARG A 116 5.06 0.65 16.93
CA ARG A 116 4.78 1.84 17.73
C ARG A 116 3.42 2.47 17.42
N ILE A 117 3.05 2.55 16.13
CA ILE A 117 1.77 3.10 15.69
C ILE A 117 0.64 2.13 16.03
N ALA A 118 0.81 0.84 15.72
CA ALA A 118 -0.21 -0.17 15.98
C ALA A 118 -0.55 -0.30 17.45
N ALA A 119 0.44 -0.19 18.35
CA ALA A 119 0.26 -0.24 19.80
C ALA A 119 -0.60 0.91 20.35
N LYS A 120 -0.63 2.06 19.68
CA LYS A 120 -1.37 3.25 20.11
C LYS A 120 -2.66 3.48 19.31
N SER A 121 -2.81 2.82 18.16
CA SER A 121 -3.92 3.05 17.26
C SER A 121 -5.19 2.38 17.74
N THR A 122 -6.29 3.15 17.74
CA THR A 122 -7.65 2.62 17.87
C THR A 122 -8.24 2.23 16.51
N LYS A 123 -7.61 2.68 15.42
CA LYS A 123 -8.00 2.37 14.03
C LYS A 123 -7.18 1.21 13.50
N PRO A 124 -7.72 0.41 12.56
CA PRO A 124 -6.95 -0.66 11.94
C PRO A 124 -5.71 -0.12 11.20
N VAL A 125 -4.63 -0.91 11.24
CA VAL A 125 -3.33 -0.54 10.69
C VAL A 125 -2.93 -1.48 9.57
N LEU A 126 -2.61 -0.90 8.42
CA LEU A 126 -2.09 -1.57 7.23
C LEU A 126 -0.56 -1.50 7.23
N ARG A 127 0.12 -2.66 7.16
CA ARG A 127 1.51 -2.71 6.72
C ARG A 127 1.57 -2.54 5.21
N LYS A 128 2.07 -1.40 4.75
CA LYS A 128 2.29 -1.12 3.32
C LYS A 128 3.75 -1.38 2.97
N ASP A 129 3.99 -2.53 2.34
CA ASP A 129 5.33 -3.02 2.01
C ASP A 129 5.25 -4.00 0.83
N PHE A 130 6.40 -4.39 0.29
CA PHE A 130 6.53 -5.44 -0.70
C PHE A 130 6.54 -6.80 0.00
N ILE A 131 5.36 -7.41 0.13
CA ILE A 131 5.19 -8.72 0.78
C ILE A 131 5.44 -9.81 -0.25
N LEU A 132 6.51 -10.59 -0.04
CA LEU A 132 6.96 -11.66 -0.94
C LEU A 132 6.89 -13.05 -0.31
N ASP A 133 6.69 -13.11 1.02
CA ASP A 133 6.88 -14.33 1.80
C ASP A 133 5.96 -14.34 3.04
N PRO A 134 5.43 -15.54 3.43
CA PRO A 134 4.61 -15.69 4.63
C PRO A 134 5.22 -15.13 5.92
N TYR A 135 6.54 -15.22 6.07
CA TYR A 135 7.25 -14.65 7.23
C TYR A 135 6.93 -13.18 7.45
N GLN A 136 6.84 -12.40 6.36
CA GLN A 136 6.53 -10.97 6.46
C GLN A 136 5.10 -10.72 6.96
N ILE A 137 4.16 -11.62 6.69
CA ILE A 137 2.78 -11.54 7.17
C ILE A 137 2.74 -11.84 8.67
N TYR A 138 3.44 -12.90 9.13
CA TYR A 138 3.58 -13.18 10.57
C TYR A 138 4.27 -12.03 11.30
N ALA A 139 5.34 -11.44 10.73
CA ALA A 139 6.01 -10.28 11.29
C ALA A 139 5.09 -9.05 11.36
N ALA A 140 4.26 -8.81 10.32
CA ALA A 140 3.25 -7.76 10.35
C ALA A 140 2.25 -7.96 11.49
N ARG A 141 1.75 -9.20 11.63
CA ARG A 141 0.80 -9.54 12.69
C ARG A 141 1.42 -9.39 14.08
N ALA A 142 2.65 -9.86 14.27
CA ALA A 142 3.39 -9.72 15.52
C ALA A 142 3.60 -8.25 15.92
N ALA A 143 3.82 -7.37 14.95
CA ALA A 143 3.89 -5.91 15.14
C ALA A 143 2.52 -5.23 15.30
N GLY A 144 1.42 -5.98 15.31
CA GLY A 144 0.07 -5.47 15.54
C GLY A 144 -0.64 -4.91 14.31
N ALA A 145 -0.17 -5.23 13.09
CA ALA A 145 -0.92 -4.90 11.88
C ALA A 145 -2.22 -5.71 11.77
N ASP A 146 -3.21 -5.11 11.14
CA ASP A 146 -4.53 -5.68 10.89
C ASP A 146 -4.72 -6.04 9.42
N ALA A 147 -3.92 -5.43 8.55
CA ALA A 147 -3.91 -5.69 7.13
C ALA A 147 -2.50 -5.62 6.55
N VAL A 148 -2.30 -6.26 5.40
CA VAL A 148 -1.09 -6.18 4.59
C VAL A 148 -1.42 -5.83 3.14
N LEU A 149 -0.44 -5.26 2.43
CA LEU A 149 -0.50 -5.01 1.00
C LEU A 149 -0.06 -6.26 0.23
N LEU A 150 -0.81 -6.67 -0.80
CA LEU A 150 -0.40 -7.67 -1.78
C LEU A 150 -0.46 -7.04 -3.17
N MET A 151 0.68 -6.96 -3.86
CA MET A 151 0.81 -6.26 -5.14
C MET A 151 0.72 -7.25 -6.30
N ALA A 152 -0.27 -7.09 -7.17
CA ALA A 152 -0.52 -8.00 -8.30
C ALA A 152 0.56 -7.90 -9.40
N ASN A 153 1.27 -6.78 -9.50
CA ASN A 153 2.39 -6.62 -10.43
C ASN A 153 3.74 -7.17 -9.91
N VAL A 154 3.76 -7.66 -8.66
CA VAL A 154 4.97 -8.23 -8.01
C VAL A 154 4.83 -9.73 -7.78
N LEU A 155 3.60 -10.19 -7.52
CA LEU A 155 3.28 -11.57 -7.17
C LEU A 155 2.64 -12.30 -8.33
N THR A 156 2.98 -13.57 -8.54
CA THR A 156 2.18 -14.44 -9.41
C THR A 156 0.82 -14.72 -8.75
N GLN A 157 -0.17 -15.13 -9.55
CA GLN A 157 -1.49 -15.52 -9.04
C GLN A 157 -1.38 -16.60 -7.94
N GLU A 158 -0.51 -17.60 -8.13
CA GLU A 158 -0.28 -18.65 -7.15
C GLU A 158 0.29 -18.12 -5.84
N GLN A 159 1.35 -17.29 -5.92
CA GLN A 159 1.95 -16.66 -4.74
C GLN A 159 0.95 -15.77 -3.99
N MET A 160 0.18 -14.98 -4.73
CA MET A 160 -0.84 -14.11 -4.17
C MET A 160 -1.91 -14.91 -3.43
N GLY A 161 -2.37 -16.03 -4.01
CA GLY A 161 -3.32 -16.95 -3.36
C GLY A 161 -2.75 -17.58 -2.08
N GLN A 162 -1.50 -18.05 -2.11
CA GLN A 162 -0.82 -18.61 -0.95
C GLN A 162 -0.66 -17.60 0.18
N LEU A 163 -0.20 -16.37 -0.13
CA LEU A 163 -0.05 -15.30 0.86
C LEU A 163 -1.41 -14.87 1.42
N TYR A 164 -2.42 -14.77 0.57
CA TYR A 164 -3.78 -14.42 1.01
C TYR A 164 -4.35 -15.44 1.98
N HIS A 165 -4.11 -16.73 1.73
CA HIS A 165 -4.52 -17.79 2.68
C HIS A 165 -3.88 -17.57 4.07
N VAL A 166 -2.60 -17.23 4.13
CA VAL A 166 -1.93 -16.93 5.41
C VAL A 166 -2.54 -15.70 6.09
N VAL A 167 -2.81 -14.63 5.33
CA VAL A 167 -3.48 -13.42 5.84
C VAL A 167 -4.81 -13.78 6.51
N LEU A 168 -5.66 -14.55 5.80
CA LEU A 168 -6.97 -14.97 6.32
C LEU A 168 -6.85 -15.88 7.54
N SER A 169 -5.86 -16.78 7.59
CA SER A 169 -5.64 -17.67 8.74
C SER A 169 -5.29 -16.92 10.03
N LEU A 170 -4.74 -15.72 9.90
CA LEU A 170 -4.44 -14.81 11.01
C LEU A 170 -5.58 -13.82 11.34
N GLY A 171 -6.72 -13.93 10.68
CA GLY A 171 -7.85 -13.02 10.82
C GLY A 171 -7.59 -11.61 10.28
N MET A 172 -6.52 -11.42 9.50
CA MET A 172 -6.15 -10.13 8.91
C MET A 172 -6.87 -9.90 7.58
N SER A 173 -6.79 -8.67 7.07
CA SER A 173 -7.23 -8.29 5.72
C SER A 173 -6.05 -8.15 4.76
N ALA A 174 -6.30 -8.36 3.45
CA ALA A 174 -5.38 -7.99 2.38
C ALA A 174 -5.94 -6.83 1.58
N LEU A 175 -5.14 -5.80 1.35
CA LEU A 175 -5.35 -4.81 0.30
C LEU A 175 -4.59 -5.28 -0.94
N PHE A 176 -5.33 -5.66 -1.99
CA PHE A 176 -4.73 -6.04 -3.26
C PHE A 176 -4.53 -4.79 -4.11
N GLU A 177 -3.29 -4.49 -4.47
CA GLU A 177 -2.96 -3.34 -5.33
C GLU A 177 -2.84 -3.81 -6.78
N VAL A 178 -3.57 -3.12 -7.67
CA VAL A 178 -3.59 -3.38 -9.12
C VAL A 178 -3.36 -2.08 -9.92
N HIS A 179 -2.79 -2.23 -11.12
CA HIS A 179 -2.48 -1.13 -12.04
C HIS A 179 -3.12 -1.34 -13.43
N GLU A 180 -3.42 -2.60 -13.76
CA GLU A 180 -3.89 -3.00 -15.08
C GLU A 180 -5.01 -4.05 -15.01
N LYS A 181 -5.79 -4.16 -16.08
CA LYS A 181 -6.92 -5.09 -16.15
C LYS A 181 -6.51 -6.56 -15.96
N LEU A 182 -5.38 -6.98 -16.52
CA LEU A 182 -4.89 -8.36 -16.38
C LEU A 182 -4.54 -8.71 -14.94
N GLU A 183 -4.13 -7.74 -14.14
CA GLU A 183 -3.86 -7.93 -12.72
C GLU A 183 -5.17 -8.16 -11.94
N ILE A 184 -6.27 -7.50 -12.35
CA ILE A 184 -7.59 -7.74 -11.76
C ILE A 184 -8.06 -9.17 -12.05
N GLU A 185 -7.84 -9.67 -13.27
CA GLU A 185 -8.20 -11.03 -13.67
C GLU A 185 -7.38 -12.11 -12.92
N ALA A 186 -6.21 -11.75 -12.41
CA ALA A 186 -5.34 -12.63 -11.61
C ALA A 186 -5.61 -12.59 -10.10
N LEU A 187 -6.53 -11.74 -9.62
CA LEU A 187 -6.85 -11.67 -8.19
C LEU A 187 -7.41 -13.00 -7.69
N PRO A 188 -7.15 -13.38 -6.42
CA PRO A 188 -7.76 -14.53 -5.80
C PRO A 188 -9.29 -14.38 -5.75
N ASP A 189 -10.00 -15.50 -5.80
CA ASP A 189 -11.42 -15.54 -5.52
C ASP A 189 -11.69 -14.89 -4.16
N HIS A 190 -12.75 -14.08 -4.09
CA HIS A 190 -13.13 -13.36 -2.87
C HIS A 190 -12.12 -12.30 -2.38
N ALA A 191 -11.30 -11.72 -3.27
CA ALA A 191 -10.53 -10.52 -2.96
C ALA A 191 -11.45 -9.41 -2.45
N GLN A 192 -11.40 -9.16 -1.13
CA GLN A 192 -12.40 -8.31 -0.46
C GLN A 192 -12.10 -6.83 -0.63
N ILE A 193 -10.83 -6.44 -0.67
CA ILE A 193 -10.40 -5.04 -0.73
C ILE A 193 -9.40 -4.90 -1.88
N VAL A 194 -9.73 -4.07 -2.87
CA VAL A 194 -8.89 -3.88 -4.05
C VAL A 194 -8.58 -2.41 -4.25
N GLY A 195 -7.29 -2.10 -4.30
CA GLY A 195 -6.76 -0.76 -4.57
C GLY A 195 -6.32 -0.61 -6.01
N ILE A 196 -6.74 0.46 -6.66
CA ILE A 196 -6.22 0.85 -7.97
C ILE A 196 -5.17 1.94 -7.75
N ASN A 197 -3.93 1.63 -8.12
CA ASN A 197 -2.84 2.59 -8.01
C ASN A 197 -2.64 3.34 -9.33
N SER A 198 -2.89 4.65 -9.30
CA SER A 198 -2.69 5.53 -10.46
C SER A 198 -1.22 5.78 -10.80
N ARG A 199 -0.29 5.38 -9.93
CA ARG A 199 1.15 5.50 -10.18
C ARG A 199 1.64 4.28 -10.95
N LYS A 200 2.20 4.51 -12.13
CA LYS A 200 2.77 3.43 -12.92
C LYS A 200 4.06 2.92 -12.28
N PHE A 201 4.04 1.65 -11.88
CA PHE A 201 5.23 0.87 -11.60
C PHE A 201 5.39 -0.14 -12.73
N LYS A 202 6.52 -0.14 -13.42
CA LYS A 202 6.78 -1.19 -14.42
C LYS A 202 6.96 -2.53 -13.69
N SER A 203 6.23 -3.54 -14.14
CA SER A 203 6.34 -4.91 -13.66
C SER A 203 7.69 -5.54 -14.01
N GLN A 204 8.11 -6.57 -13.24
CA GLN A 204 9.24 -7.44 -13.60
C GLN A 204 8.97 -8.17 -14.92
N GLU A 205 10.05 -8.65 -15.59
CA GLU A 205 9.97 -9.43 -16.83
C GLU A 205 8.97 -10.59 -16.70
N GLY A 206 7.96 -10.59 -17.53
CA GLY A 206 6.87 -11.58 -17.58
C GLY A 206 5.49 -10.98 -17.81
N PHE A 207 5.29 -9.71 -17.47
CA PHE A 207 4.04 -8.95 -17.70
C PHE A 207 4.26 -7.75 -18.64
N VAL A 208 5.14 -7.84 -19.60
CA VAL A 208 5.66 -6.69 -20.35
C VAL A 208 4.76 -6.30 -21.51
N ALA A 209 4.29 -5.07 -21.51
CA ALA A 209 4.19 -4.27 -22.71
C ALA A 209 5.56 -3.61 -22.93
N ALA A 210 6.28 -4.02 -23.97
CA ALA A 210 7.63 -3.57 -24.24
C ALA A 210 7.71 -2.06 -24.53
N GLY A 211 8.68 -1.34 -23.96
CA GLY A 211 9.28 -0.17 -24.57
C GLY A 211 9.12 1.19 -23.92
N GLN A 212 9.05 1.32 -22.59
CA GLN A 212 9.02 2.64 -21.93
C GLN A 212 10.24 2.91 -21.04
N SER A 213 10.68 4.17 -20.95
CA SER A 213 11.90 4.60 -20.27
C SER A 213 11.76 4.75 -18.74
N SER A 214 12.90 4.77 -18.01
CA SER A 214 12.98 4.86 -16.55
C SER A 214 12.34 6.11 -15.93
N ASP A 215 12.15 7.18 -16.71
CA ASP A 215 11.54 8.43 -16.21
C ASP A 215 10.01 8.34 -16.04
N GLU A 216 9.38 7.28 -16.57
CA GLU A 216 7.93 7.06 -16.51
C GLU A 216 7.49 6.28 -15.26
N ASP A 217 8.43 5.73 -14.48
CA ASP A 217 8.13 4.87 -13.30
C ASP A 217 7.35 5.58 -12.18
N PHE A 218 7.19 6.91 -12.24
CA PHE A 218 6.50 7.69 -11.20
C PHE A 218 5.40 8.58 -11.73
N THR A 219 5.06 8.48 -13.01
CA THR A 219 3.95 9.25 -13.59
C THR A 219 2.62 8.81 -13.00
N LEU A 220 1.75 9.78 -12.74
CA LEU A 220 0.37 9.53 -12.35
C LEU A 220 -0.49 9.40 -13.62
N ASP A 221 -1.24 8.32 -13.71
CA ASP A 221 -2.21 8.10 -14.77
C ASP A 221 -3.60 7.91 -14.16
N PHE A 222 -4.34 8.99 -14.05
CA PHE A 222 -5.69 8.96 -13.49
C PHE A 222 -6.69 8.17 -14.34
N SER A 223 -6.38 7.85 -15.61
CA SER A 223 -7.23 6.97 -16.42
C SER A 223 -7.27 5.55 -15.86
N SER A 224 -6.27 5.12 -15.07
CA SER A 224 -6.30 3.83 -14.39
C SER A 224 -7.49 3.68 -13.43
N PHE A 225 -8.05 4.77 -12.90
CA PHE A 225 -9.25 4.70 -12.06
C PHE A 225 -10.52 4.27 -12.82
N GLU A 226 -10.53 4.28 -14.15
CA GLU A 226 -11.60 3.69 -14.96
C GLU A 226 -11.69 2.16 -14.77
N LEU A 227 -10.59 1.53 -14.32
CA LEU A 227 -10.57 0.11 -13.94
C LEU A 227 -11.51 -0.23 -12.78
N ALA A 228 -12.01 0.75 -12.03
CA ALA A 228 -12.98 0.53 -10.95
C ALA A 228 -14.23 -0.23 -11.41
N SER A 229 -14.64 -0.07 -12.68
CA SER A 229 -15.76 -0.79 -13.26
C SER A 229 -15.49 -2.28 -13.53
N HIS A 230 -14.22 -2.72 -13.48
CA HIS A 230 -13.79 -4.09 -13.72
C HIS A 230 -13.48 -4.85 -12.41
N LEU A 231 -13.49 -4.16 -11.26
CA LEU A 231 -13.21 -4.79 -9.97
C LEU A 231 -14.31 -5.80 -9.60
N PRO A 232 -13.98 -6.86 -8.83
CA PRO A 232 -14.95 -7.85 -8.38
C PRO A 232 -16.16 -7.21 -7.71
N SER A 233 -17.35 -7.72 -8.01
CA SER A 233 -18.57 -7.22 -7.42
C SER A 233 -18.57 -7.41 -5.90
N GLY A 234 -18.90 -6.36 -5.16
CA GLY A 234 -18.93 -6.36 -3.70
C GLY A 234 -17.56 -6.15 -3.05
N SER A 235 -16.48 -5.98 -3.82
CA SER A 235 -15.19 -5.57 -3.25
C SER A 235 -15.22 -4.12 -2.79
N ILE A 236 -14.52 -3.83 -1.69
CA ILE A 236 -14.20 -2.48 -1.23
C ILE A 236 -13.15 -1.90 -2.17
N ARG A 237 -13.43 -0.75 -2.76
CA ARG A 237 -12.60 -0.11 -3.78
C ARG A 237 -11.80 1.02 -3.19
N VAL A 238 -10.48 0.96 -3.36
CA VAL A 238 -9.55 1.97 -2.82
C VAL A 238 -8.83 2.67 -3.96
N ALA A 239 -8.89 4.01 -4.00
CA ALA A 239 -8.10 4.81 -4.94
C ALA A 239 -6.73 5.10 -4.31
N GLU A 240 -5.64 4.77 -5.04
CA GLU A 240 -4.28 4.97 -4.54
C GLU A 240 -3.46 5.89 -5.43
N SER A 241 -2.58 6.67 -4.82
CA SER A 241 -1.69 7.66 -5.44
C SER A 241 -2.40 8.86 -6.07
N GLY A 242 -1.79 10.03 -5.95
CA GLY A 242 -2.27 11.27 -6.58
C GLY A 242 -3.58 11.84 -6.03
N VAL A 243 -4.16 11.23 -5.01
CA VAL A 243 -5.41 11.73 -4.41
C VAL A 243 -5.13 12.98 -3.56
N THR A 244 -5.86 14.04 -3.87
CA THR A 244 -5.78 15.35 -3.22
C THR A 244 -7.18 15.89 -2.92
N PRO A 245 -7.36 16.93 -2.10
CA PRO A 245 -8.66 17.57 -1.92
C PRO A 245 -9.34 17.98 -3.24
N ALA A 246 -8.55 18.37 -4.24
CA ALA A 246 -9.08 18.78 -5.54
C ALA A 246 -9.56 17.59 -6.40
N THR A 247 -9.03 16.39 -6.18
CA THR A 247 -9.34 15.20 -7.01
C THR A 247 -10.25 14.19 -6.31
N VAL A 248 -10.48 14.30 -4.99
CA VAL A 248 -11.20 13.30 -4.20
C VAL A 248 -12.69 13.22 -4.51
N ALA A 249 -13.34 14.35 -4.79
CA ALA A 249 -14.78 14.41 -4.98
C ALA A 249 -15.30 13.53 -6.16
N PRO A 250 -14.72 13.57 -7.37
CA PRO A 250 -15.11 12.64 -8.43
C PRO A 250 -14.80 11.17 -8.09
N LEU A 251 -13.71 10.89 -7.36
CA LEU A 251 -13.32 9.53 -6.97
C LEU A 251 -14.34 8.90 -6.01
N ALA A 252 -14.87 9.67 -5.07
CA ALA A 252 -15.83 9.18 -4.08
C ALA A 252 -17.16 8.67 -4.68
N ARG A 253 -17.41 8.85 -5.98
CA ARG A 253 -18.53 8.25 -6.69
C ARG A 253 -18.28 6.81 -7.15
N HIS A 254 -17.05 6.38 -7.18
CA HIS A 254 -16.63 5.10 -7.76
C HIS A 254 -15.80 4.24 -6.79
N PHE A 255 -15.31 4.85 -5.70
CA PHE A 255 -14.48 4.23 -4.68
C PHE A 255 -15.10 4.42 -3.30
N ASP A 256 -14.82 3.51 -2.40
CA ASP A 256 -15.27 3.53 -0.99
C ASP A 256 -14.27 4.28 -0.11
N ALA A 257 -12.99 4.25 -0.50
CA ALA A 257 -11.91 4.91 0.23
C ALA A 257 -10.78 5.37 -0.70
N ALA A 258 -9.89 6.19 -0.17
CA ALA A 258 -8.60 6.50 -0.81
C ALA A 258 -7.44 6.31 0.16
N LEU A 259 -6.30 5.83 -0.35
CA LEU A 259 -5.03 5.80 0.36
C LEU A 259 -4.26 7.08 0.05
N VAL A 260 -4.02 7.89 1.09
CA VAL A 260 -3.47 9.24 0.95
C VAL A 260 -2.28 9.42 1.90
N GLY A 261 -1.13 9.75 1.35
CA GLY A 261 0.09 10.02 2.10
C GLY A 261 0.68 11.39 1.78
N THR A 262 1.27 11.53 0.60
CA THR A 262 2.03 12.72 0.21
C THR A 262 1.21 14.01 0.32
N SER A 263 -0.07 13.99 -0.05
CA SER A 263 -0.96 15.16 0.04
C SER A 263 -1.13 15.65 1.48
N LEU A 264 -1.21 14.73 2.45
CA LEU A 264 -1.30 15.05 3.87
C LEU A 264 0.06 15.49 4.45
N LEU A 265 1.10 14.71 4.16
CA LEU A 265 2.41 14.86 4.81
C LEU A 265 3.27 16.00 4.25
N ARG A 266 2.92 16.55 3.09
CA ARG A 266 3.62 17.71 2.50
C ARG A 266 2.84 19.01 2.55
N ASP A 267 1.63 19.01 3.09
CA ASP A 267 0.84 20.26 3.20
C ASP A 267 1.57 21.27 4.10
N PRO A 268 1.88 22.47 3.62
CA PRO A 268 2.58 23.48 4.42
C PRO A 268 1.75 24.01 5.59
N ARG A 269 0.44 23.79 5.59
CA ARG A 269 -0.48 24.22 6.65
C ARG A 269 -0.63 23.19 7.76
N GLY A 270 -0.12 21.96 7.53
CA GLY A 270 -0.21 20.84 8.47
C GLY A 270 -1.24 19.78 8.09
N VAL A 271 -1.13 18.63 8.74
CA VAL A 271 -1.97 17.46 8.46
C VAL A 271 -3.45 17.71 8.78
N SER A 272 -3.73 18.44 9.87
CA SER A 272 -5.11 18.75 10.29
C SER A 272 -5.84 19.59 9.23
N GLU A 273 -5.21 20.67 8.76
CA GLU A 273 -5.76 21.57 7.73
C GLU A 273 -6.00 20.82 6.41
N SER A 274 -5.06 19.93 6.05
CA SER A 274 -5.21 19.11 4.85
C SER A 274 -6.41 18.17 4.97
N LEU A 275 -6.61 17.51 6.10
CA LEU A 275 -7.78 16.65 6.35
C LEU A 275 -9.11 17.41 6.34
N GLU A 276 -9.13 18.63 6.90
CA GLU A 276 -10.31 19.49 6.83
C GLU A 276 -10.65 19.89 5.38
N GLU A 277 -9.63 20.10 4.55
CA GLU A 277 -9.84 20.40 3.13
C GLU A 277 -10.42 19.18 2.38
N PHE A 278 -9.94 17.97 2.66
CA PHE A 278 -10.56 16.74 2.18
C PHE A 278 -12.02 16.62 2.62
N ALA A 279 -12.31 16.87 3.90
CA ALA A 279 -13.68 16.83 4.42
C ALA A 279 -14.60 17.84 3.72
N ARG A 280 -14.13 19.07 3.50
CA ARG A 280 -14.88 20.10 2.75
C ARG A 280 -15.16 19.70 1.31
N ALA A 281 -14.17 19.11 0.62
CA ALA A 281 -14.33 18.63 -0.74
C ALA A 281 -15.36 17.49 -0.85
N LEU A 282 -15.42 16.61 0.14
CA LEU A 282 -16.36 15.50 0.20
C LEU A 282 -17.78 15.94 0.62
N ALA A 283 -17.92 16.92 1.50
CA ALA A 283 -19.21 17.45 1.94
C ALA A 283 -20.07 18.00 0.76
N GLY A 284 -19.42 18.46 -0.30
CA GLY A 284 -20.07 19.01 -1.49
C GLY A 284 -20.77 17.97 -2.38
N ILE A 285 -20.57 16.68 -2.16
CA ILE A 285 -21.10 15.60 -3.03
C ILE A 285 -22.19 14.74 -2.37
N GLY A 286 -22.52 15.00 -1.10
CA GLY A 286 -23.66 14.32 -0.42
C GLY A 286 -23.48 12.80 -0.28
N VAL A 287 -22.23 12.33 -0.10
CA VAL A 287 -21.87 10.91 0.08
C VAL A 287 -21.80 10.57 1.55
#